data_6e3e69b450ab72e2394e49561c87c6c9
#
_entry.id   6e3e69b450ab72e2394e49561c87c6c9
#
_cell.length_a   1.000
_cell.length_b   1.000
_cell.length_c   1.000
_cell.angle_alpha   90.00
_cell.angle_beta   90.00
_cell.angle_gamma   90.00
#
_symmetry.space_group_name_H-M   'P 1'
#
loop_
_entity.id
_entity.type
_entity.pdbx_description
1 polymer ?
#
loop_
_entity_poly.entity_id
_entity_poly.type
_entity_poly.pdbx_seq_one_letter_code
_entity_poly.pdbx_strand_id
1 'polypeptide(L)'
;MNDRLKKTLKHYVELEYYANEVDDEIVELYDDLGDFCDEVLDAHKAVATKDIYNLIYKLLKDGIESFGNSLEEKLNTEAENVKNKEIDFLSKLYSPALVIGAIATSKILFAPIDNKDTVKQFVDRTKKNISRTYDNALRSGYLFGQSTQDIKNTIANNIKQVERGMESGIITAVPSFAKTTDRIVFLQNHKEVVYCATLDGSTCIVCGSMHGLRYKSITEAPSLPCHEKCRCILLPSDDITEPLPTYEEYLNSLTEKEQYDILGKNRYEMWKNDGIKLERFVNNGRKLKLDEIDTE
;
A
#
# COMPACT_ATOMS: atom_id res chain seq x y z
N MET A 1 -28.31 4.44 5.60
CA MET A 1 -27.12 3.54 5.40
C MET A 1 -27.40 2.21 6.09
N ASN A 2 -27.37 1.11 5.34
CA ASN A 2 -27.63 -0.26 5.78
C ASN A 2 -26.66 -0.68 6.92
N ASP A 3 -27.13 -1.50 7.87
CA ASP A 3 -26.32 -1.99 9.02
C ASP A 3 -25.08 -2.80 8.58
N ARG A 4 -25.21 -3.61 7.52
CA ARG A 4 -24.08 -4.35 6.94
C ARG A 4 -23.00 -3.41 6.42
N LEU A 5 -23.38 -2.37 5.66
CA LEU A 5 -22.43 -1.38 5.15
C LEU A 5 -21.70 -0.67 6.29
N LYS A 6 -22.41 -0.31 7.37
CA LYS A 6 -21.77 0.30 8.56
C LYS A 6 -20.73 -0.62 9.19
N LYS A 7 -21.08 -1.91 9.36
CA LYS A 7 -20.18 -2.92 9.94
C LYS A 7 -18.96 -3.13 9.06
N THR A 8 -19.14 -3.21 7.73
CA THR A 8 -18.01 -3.37 6.79
C THR A 8 -17.09 -2.17 6.82
N LEU A 9 -17.61 -0.94 6.77
CA LEU A 9 -16.79 0.27 6.87
C LEU A 9 -16.01 0.32 8.18
N LYS A 10 -16.66 -0.01 9.31
CA LYS A 10 -15.99 -0.07 10.62
C LYS A 10 -14.86 -1.10 10.62
N HIS A 11 -15.12 -2.29 10.10
CA HIS A 11 -14.13 -3.36 10.00
C HIS A 11 -12.89 -2.93 9.20
N TYR A 12 -13.08 -2.24 8.07
CA TYR A 12 -11.94 -1.74 7.29
C TYR A 12 -11.16 -0.61 7.99
N VAL A 13 -11.83 0.23 8.79
CA VAL A 13 -11.15 1.19 9.66
C VAL A 13 -10.30 0.46 10.72
N GLU A 14 -10.83 -0.60 11.33
CA GLU A 14 -10.09 -1.44 12.28
C GLU A 14 -8.88 -2.13 11.63
N LEU A 15 -8.98 -2.55 10.37
CA LEU A 15 -7.85 -3.09 9.60
C LEU A 15 -6.78 -2.03 9.30
N GLU A 16 -7.16 -0.78 9.06
CA GLU A 16 -6.20 0.33 8.90
C GLU A 16 -5.43 0.60 10.20
N TYR A 17 -6.09 0.55 11.36
CA TYR A 17 -5.40 0.63 12.66
C TYR A 17 -4.46 -0.55 12.87
N TYR A 18 -4.92 -1.75 12.59
CA TYR A 18 -4.09 -2.96 12.69
C TYR A 18 -2.86 -2.90 11.77
N ALA A 19 -2.99 -2.31 10.58
CA ALA A 19 -1.86 -2.13 9.68
C ALA A 19 -0.77 -1.23 10.27
N ASN A 20 -1.13 -0.21 11.06
CA ASN A 20 -0.15 0.62 11.77
C ASN A 20 0.54 -0.18 12.90
N GLU A 21 -0.18 -1.03 13.64
CA GLU A 21 0.42 -1.89 14.66
C GLU A 21 1.45 -2.85 14.02
N VAL A 22 1.13 -3.43 12.85
CA VAL A 22 2.07 -4.29 12.11
C VAL A 22 3.28 -3.50 11.59
N ASP A 23 3.06 -2.23 11.17
CA ASP A 23 4.15 -1.35 10.75
C ASP A 23 5.10 -1.04 11.90
N ASP A 24 4.58 -0.71 13.08
CA ASP A 24 5.39 -0.45 14.28
C ASP A 24 6.29 -1.67 14.63
N GLU A 25 5.75 -2.90 14.57
CA GLU A 25 6.53 -4.13 14.80
C GLU A 25 7.62 -4.36 13.72
N ILE A 26 7.37 -3.95 12.48
CA ILE A 26 8.36 -4.05 11.39
C ILE A 26 9.42 -2.94 11.50
N VAL A 27 9.06 -1.78 12.02
CA VAL A 27 10.02 -0.71 12.35
C VAL A 27 11.03 -1.22 13.36
N GLU A 28 10.61 -1.95 14.40
CA GLU A 28 11.54 -2.58 15.37
C GLU A 28 12.54 -3.52 14.68
N LEU A 29 12.09 -4.37 13.74
CA LEU A 29 12.99 -5.23 12.96
C LEU A 29 13.99 -4.44 12.11
N TYR A 30 13.57 -3.28 11.64
CA TYR A 30 14.42 -2.40 10.85
C TYR A 30 15.44 -1.64 11.71
N ASP A 31 15.05 -1.24 12.91
CA ASP A 31 15.95 -0.61 13.89
C ASP A 31 17.04 -1.61 14.32
N ASP A 32 16.69 -2.87 14.57
CA ASP A 32 17.65 -3.96 14.83
C ASP A 32 18.68 -4.12 13.69
N LEU A 33 18.23 -3.99 12.42
CA LEU A 33 19.16 -3.97 11.29
C LEU A 33 20.07 -2.74 11.33
N GLY A 34 19.53 -1.57 11.67
CA GLY A 34 20.28 -0.34 11.83
C GLY A 34 21.39 -0.47 12.87
N ASP A 35 21.06 -0.96 14.04
CA ASP A 35 22.01 -1.21 15.14
C ASP A 35 23.10 -2.20 14.73
N PHE A 36 22.72 -3.33 14.11
CA PHE A 36 23.69 -4.28 13.57
C PHE A 36 24.64 -3.63 12.55
N CYS A 37 24.13 -2.85 11.63
CA CYS A 37 24.94 -2.18 10.62
C CYS A 37 25.89 -1.16 11.25
N ASP A 38 25.43 -0.47 12.28
CA ASP A 38 26.23 0.49 13.05
C ASP A 38 27.36 -0.21 13.82
N GLU A 39 27.10 -1.36 14.45
CA GLU A 39 28.13 -2.18 15.11
C GLU A 39 29.19 -2.64 14.11
N VAL A 40 28.79 -3.11 12.92
CA VAL A 40 29.72 -3.54 11.88
C VAL A 40 30.61 -2.39 11.42
N LEU A 41 30.07 -1.17 11.28
CA LEU A 41 30.85 0.02 10.92
C LEU A 41 31.76 0.46 12.05
N ASP A 42 31.31 0.44 13.30
CA ASP A 42 32.06 0.87 14.50
C ASP A 42 33.24 -0.07 14.83
N ALA A 43 33.16 -1.34 14.42
CA ALA A 43 34.30 -2.26 14.51
C ALA A 43 35.53 -1.78 13.72
N HIS A 44 35.36 -0.77 12.84
CA HIS A 44 36.39 -0.20 12.00
C HIS A 44 36.42 1.31 12.12
N LYS A 45 37.63 1.94 12.18
CA LYS A 45 37.77 3.40 12.23
C LYS A 45 37.55 4.08 10.89
N ALA A 46 37.87 3.38 9.80
CA ALA A 46 37.71 3.83 8.43
C ALA A 46 37.72 2.63 7.47
N VAL A 47 37.12 2.80 6.32
CA VAL A 47 37.18 1.80 5.21
C VAL A 47 38.45 2.04 4.39
N ALA A 48 39.61 1.80 5.02
CA ALA A 48 40.93 2.23 4.49
C ALA A 48 41.48 1.30 3.40
N THR A 49 41.02 0.05 3.32
CA THR A 49 41.51 -0.94 2.35
C THR A 49 40.36 -1.64 1.65
N LYS A 50 40.68 -2.21 0.48
CA LYS A 50 39.71 -3.03 -0.27
C LYS A 50 39.24 -4.25 0.50
N ASP A 51 40.11 -4.84 1.32
CA ASP A 51 39.75 -6.02 2.13
C ASP A 51 38.77 -5.65 3.23
N ILE A 52 38.99 -4.52 3.91
CA ILE A 52 38.03 -3.98 4.90
C ILE A 52 36.70 -3.64 4.23
N TYR A 53 36.73 -2.98 3.08
CA TYR A 53 35.53 -2.72 2.29
C TYR A 53 34.75 -3.99 1.98
N ASN A 54 35.41 -5.03 1.45
CA ASN A 54 34.79 -6.29 1.08
C ASN A 54 34.22 -7.03 2.31
N LEU A 55 34.92 -6.96 3.46
CA LEU A 55 34.46 -7.57 4.70
C LEU A 55 33.18 -6.88 5.21
N ILE A 56 33.20 -5.56 5.35
CA ILE A 56 32.05 -4.79 5.80
C ILE A 56 30.87 -4.99 4.83
N TYR A 57 31.10 -4.88 3.52
CA TYR A 57 30.06 -5.08 2.51
C TYR A 57 29.39 -6.45 2.65
N LYS A 58 30.17 -7.50 2.88
CA LYS A 58 29.63 -8.85 3.07
C LYS A 58 28.76 -8.94 4.32
N LEU A 59 29.26 -8.42 5.46
CA LEU A 59 28.52 -8.44 6.73
C LEU A 59 27.20 -7.67 6.63
N LEU A 60 27.23 -6.47 6.04
CA LEU A 60 26.02 -5.67 5.83
C LEU A 60 25.03 -6.40 4.92
N LYS A 61 25.51 -7.06 3.87
CA LYS A 61 24.65 -7.83 2.98
C LYS A 61 24.00 -9.00 3.70
N ASP A 62 24.74 -9.73 4.53
CA ASP A 62 24.22 -10.86 5.31
C ASP A 62 23.14 -10.37 6.31
N GLY A 63 23.34 -9.22 6.96
CA GLY A 63 22.35 -8.58 7.83
C GLY A 63 21.07 -8.18 7.08
N ILE A 64 21.20 -7.57 5.90
CA ILE A 64 20.06 -7.17 5.06
C ILE A 64 19.27 -8.39 4.57
N GLU A 65 19.94 -9.49 4.24
CA GLU A 65 19.27 -10.76 3.90
C GLU A 65 18.51 -11.34 5.10
N SER A 66 19.10 -11.30 6.30
CA SER A 66 18.42 -11.74 7.54
C SER A 66 17.17 -10.90 7.81
N PHE A 67 17.27 -9.57 7.75
CA PHE A 67 16.13 -8.66 7.87
C PHE A 67 15.04 -8.99 6.84
N GLY A 68 15.41 -9.18 5.57
CA GLY A 68 14.46 -9.49 4.51
C GLY A 68 13.71 -10.80 4.77
N ASN A 69 14.38 -11.82 5.31
CA ASN A 69 13.74 -13.09 5.68
C ASN A 69 12.73 -12.88 6.84
N SER A 70 13.10 -12.12 7.85
CA SER A 70 12.21 -11.79 8.97
C SER A 70 10.99 -10.97 8.51
N LEU A 71 11.20 -10.01 7.62
CA LEU A 71 10.12 -9.21 7.01
C LEU A 71 9.16 -10.10 6.18
N GLU A 72 9.69 -11.02 5.36
CA GLU A 72 8.86 -11.95 4.58
C GLU A 72 8.06 -12.88 5.49
N GLU A 73 8.67 -13.44 6.53
CA GLU A 73 8.02 -14.30 7.51
C GLU A 73 6.90 -13.55 8.27
N LYS A 74 7.16 -12.31 8.70
CA LYS A 74 6.16 -11.47 9.35
C LYS A 74 4.97 -11.22 8.44
N LEU A 75 5.19 -10.76 7.21
CA LEU A 75 4.11 -10.49 6.25
C LEU A 75 3.32 -11.75 5.86
N ASN A 76 3.99 -12.91 5.78
CA ASN A 76 3.32 -14.19 5.52
C ASN A 76 2.41 -14.57 6.69
N THR A 77 2.87 -14.36 7.92
CA THR A 77 2.08 -14.59 9.13
C THR A 77 0.86 -13.67 9.18
N GLU A 78 1.06 -12.39 8.85
CA GLU A 78 -0.05 -11.42 8.83
C GLU A 78 -1.06 -11.71 7.72
N ALA A 79 -0.62 -12.18 6.56
CA ALA A 79 -1.53 -12.61 5.50
C ALA A 79 -2.45 -13.77 5.96
N GLU A 80 -1.93 -14.72 6.73
CA GLU A 80 -2.73 -15.81 7.33
C GLU A 80 -3.68 -15.28 8.39
N ASN A 81 -3.20 -14.42 9.29
CA ASN A 81 -3.99 -13.81 10.36
C ASN A 81 -5.17 -13.00 9.82
N VAL A 82 -4.88 -12.09 8.89
CA VAL A 82 -5.89 -11.21 8.28
C VAL A 82 -6.89 -12.03 7.46
N LYS A 83 -6.44 -13.01 6.68
CA LYS A 83 -7.33 -13.93 5.96
C LYS A 83 -8.33 -14.61 6.90
N ASN A 84 -7.85 -15.14 8.03
CA ASN A 84 -8.71 -15.85 8.98
C ASN A 84 -9.69 -14.89 9.69
N LYS A 85 -9.25 -13.69 10.08
CA LYS A 85 -10.12 -12.63 10.61
C LYS A 85 -11.20 -12.23 9.60
N GLU A 86 -10.84 -12.10 8.32
CA GLU A 86 -11.77 -11.71 7.26
C GLU A 86 -12.80 -12.80 6.97
N ILE A 87 -12.40 -14.06 6.93
CA ILE A 87 -13.32 -15.21 6.80
C ILE A 87 -14.33 -15.24 7.96
N ASP A 88 -13.86 -15.02 9.19
CA ASP A 88 -14.74 -14.97 10.37
C ASP A 88 -15.72 -13.79 10.30
N PHE A 89 -15.23 -12.61 9.91
CA PHE A 89 -16.05 -11.42 9.71
C PHE A 89 -17.14 -11.63 8.65
N LEU A 90 -16.78 -12.11 7.47
CA LEU A 90 -17.73 -12.38 6.39
C LEU A 90 -18.75 -13.46 6.77
N SER A 91 -18.30 -14.51 7.46
CA SER A 91 -19.17 -15.58 7.94
C SER A 91 -20.25 -15.05 8.90
N LYS A 92 -19.87 -14.16 9.82
CA LYS A 92 -20.82 -13.54 10.77
C LYS A 92 -21.76 -12.54 10.10
N LEU A 93 -21.24 -11.78 9.12
CA LEU A 93 -22.00 -10.72 8.47
C LEU A 93 -23.01 -11.25 7.46
N TYR A 94 -22.68 -12.32 6.75
CA TYR A 94 -23.44 -12.82 5.61
C TYR A 94 -24.07 -14.21 5.80
N SER A 95 -23.92 -14.86 6.97
CA SER A 95 -24.52 -16.17 7.19
C SER A 95 -26.06 -16.12 7.10
N PRO A 96 -26.74 -17.06 6.41
CA PRO A 96 -26.20 -18.17 5.60
C PRO A 96 -26.00 -17.80 4.09
N ALA A 97 -26.02 -16.54 3.73
CA ALA A 97 -26.08 -16.06 2.35
C ALA A 97 -24.75 -16.22 1.55
N LEU A 98 -23.64 -16.45 2.22
CA LEU A 98 -22.35 -16.75 1.58
C LEU A 98 -21.85 -18.14 1.95
N VAL A 99 -21.36 -18.86 0.94
CA VAL A 99 -20.59 -20.08 1.12
C VAL A 99 -19.11 -19.73 1.04
N ILE A 100 -18.36 -20.00 2.11
CA ILE A 100 -16.93 -19.75 2.16
C ILE A 100 -16.21 -21.09 2.05
N GLY A 101 -15.62 -21.32 0.89
CA GLY A 101 -14.74 -22.46 0.65
C GLY A 101 -13.35 -22.24 1.24
N ALA A 102 -12.53 -23.29 1.22
CA ALA A 102 -11.14 -23.21 1.65
C ALA A 102 -10.35 -22.18 0.82
N ILE A 103 -9.65 -21.26 1.48
CA ILE A 103 -8.80 -20.24 0.86
C ILE A 103 -7.35 -20.52 1.27
N ALA A 104 -6.53 -20.92 0.30
CA ALA A 104 -5.10 -21.10 0.54
C ALA A 104 -4.42 -19.73 0.71
N THR A 105 -3.60 -19.58 1.75
CA THR A 105 -2.85 -18.35 2.03
C THR A 105 -1.93 -17.97 0.85
N SER A 106 -1.41 -18.95 0.13
CA SER A 106 -0.63 -18.70 -1.09
C SER A 106 -1.35 -17.83 -2.12
N LYS A 107 -2.69 -17.93 -2.25
CA LYS A 107 -3.46 -17.05 -3.15
C LYS A 107 -3.43 -15.59 -2.69
N ILE A 108 -3.38 -15.36 -1.38
CA ILE A 108 -3.26 -14.01 -0.81
C ILE A 108 -1.84 -13.47 -1.07
N LEU A 109 -0.82 -14.28 -0.82
CA LEU A 109 0.59 -13.89 -0.97
C LEU A 109 1.02 -13.66 -2.42
N PHE A 110 0.37 -14.31 -3.39
CA PHE A 110 0.61 -14.07 -4.82
C PHE A 110 -0.21 -12.92 -5.40
N ALA A 111 -1.15 -12.35 -4.64
CA ALA A 111 -1.85 -11.16 -5.07
C ALA A 111 -0.97 -9.92 -4.89
N PRO A 112 -1.12 -8.89 -5.74
CA PRO A 112 -0.42 -7.62 -5.54
C PRO A 112 -0.88 -6.93 -4.26
N ILE A 113 0.08 -6.51 -3.43
CA ILE A 113 -0.18 -5.81 -2.17
C ILE A 113 -0.23 -4.28 -2.33
N ASP A 114 0.34 -3.76 -3.41
CA ASP A 114 0.41 -2.31 -3.72
C ASP A 114 0.07 -2.00 -5.19
N ASN A 115 -0.71 -2.86 -5.84
CA ASN A 115 -1.04 -2.84 -7.28
C ASN A 115 0.13 -3.28 -8.21
N LYS A 116 1.29 -3.62 -7.69
CA LYS A 116 2.47 -3.99 -8.49
C LYS A 116 3.14 -5.24 -7.95
N ASP A 117 3.53 -5.21 -6.70
CA ASP A 117 4.38 -6.20 -6.09
C ASP A 117 3.58 -7.20 -5.26
N THR A 118 3.90 -8.47 -5.37
CA THR A 118 3.54 -9.49 -4.36
C THR A 118 4.35 -9.26 -3.10
N VAL A 119 4.02 -9.93 -1.98
CA VAL A 119 4.81 -9.87 -0.74
C VAL A 119 6.30 -10.12 -1.02
N LYS A 120 6.62 -11.18 -1.76
CA LYS A 120 8.01 -11.49 -2.10
C LYS A 120 8.70 -10.39 -2.90
N GLN A 121 8.05 -9.86 -3.92
CA GLN A 121 8.60 -8.78 -4.74
C GLN A 121 8.81 -7.49 -3.94
N PHE A 122 7.89 -7.17 -3.03
CA PHE A 122 8.02 -6.04 -2.10
C PHE A 122 9.25 -6.21 -1.19
N VAL A 123 9.42 -7.39 -0.58
CA VAL A 123 10.59 -7.70 0.26
C VAL A 123 11.89 -7.61 -0.54
N ASP A 124 11.94 -8.20 -1.73
CA ASP A 124 13.12 -8.15 -2.59
C ASP A 124 13.47 -6.72 -3.03
N ARG A 125 12.47 -5.90 -3.34
CA ARG A 125 12.65 -4.47 -3.65
C ARG A 125 13.17 -3.69 -2.44
N THR A 126 12.65 -3.95 -1.25
CA THR A 126 13.06 -3.33 0.00
C THR A 126 14.53 -3.66 0.31
N LYS A 127 14.92 -4.94 0.29
CA LYS A 127 16.31 -5.38 0.44
C LYS A 127 17.24 -4.69 -0.56
N LYS A 128 16.85 -4.64 -1.82
CA LYS A 128 17.62 -3.99 -2.88
C LYS A 128 17.84 -2.51 -2.61
N ASN A 129 16.81 -1.80 -2.15
CA ASN A 129 16.92 -0.37 -1.87
C ASN A 129 17.80 -0.10 -0.66
N ILE A 130 17.69 -0.89 0.41
CA ILE A 130 18.57 -0.84 1.58
C ILE A 130 20.01 -1.12 1.13
N SER A 131 20.27 -2.25 0.48
CA SER A 131 21.60 -2.65 0.01
C SER A 131 22.26 -1.54 -0.85
N ARG A 132 21.49 -0.93 -1.75
CA ARG A 132 22.00 0.15 -2.61
C ARG A 132 22.37 1.39 -1.80
N THR A 133 21.60 1.74 -0.77
CA THR A 133 21.90 2.89 0.10
C THR A 133 23.20 2.66 0.86
N TYR A 134 23.37 1.49 1.48
CA TYR A 134 24.56 1.13 2.22
C TYR A 134 25.79 0.97 1.30
N ASP A 135 25.66 0.29 0.15
CA ASP A 135 26.76 0.13 -0.80
C ASP A 135 27.27 1.47 -1.33
N ASN A 136 26.37 2.38 -1.69
CA ASN A 136 26.74 3.71 -2.17
C ASN A 136 27.50 4.51 -1.09
N ALA A 137 27.05 4.49 0.15
CA ALA A 137 27.71 5.18 1.25
C ALA A 137 29.08 4.55 1.57
N LEU A 138 29.14 3.23 1.66
CA LEU A 138 30.38 2.48 1.92
C LEU A 138 31.42 2.71 0.81
N ARG A 139 30.98 2.65 -0.45
CA ARG A 139 31.82 2.89 -1.62
C ARG A 139 32.36 4.32 -1.67
N SER A 140 31.51 5.29 -1.35
CA SER A 140 31.92 6.69 -1.21
C SER A 140 32.97 6.85 -0.11
N GLY A 141 32.72 6.25 1.06
CA GLY A 141 33.67 6.25 2.17
C GLY A 141 35.03 5.69 1.80
N TYR A 142 35.05 4.55 1.10
CA TYR A 142 36.29 3.91 0.63
C TYR A 142 37.03 4.79 -0.39
N LEU A 143 36.34 5.35 -1.39
CA LEU A 143 36.95 6.13 -2.46
C LEU A 143 37.51 7.47 -1.99
N PHE A 144 36.86 8.11 -1.02
CA PHE A 144 37.20 9.43 -0.51
C PHE A 144 37.91 9.41 0.85
N GLY A 145 38.18 8.23 1.43
CA GLY A 145 38.87 8.10 2.71
C GLY A 145 38.05 8.65 3.88
N GLN A 146 36.73 8.56 3.83
CA GLN A 146 35.86 9.06 4.87
C GLN A 146 35.92 8.20 6.12
N SER A 147 35.64 8.80 7.29
CA SER A 147 35.47 8.05 8.53
C SER A 147 34.20 7.19 8.49
N THR A 148 34.13 6.16 9.35
CA THR A 148 32.89 5.37 9.51
C THR A 148 31.74 6.25 10.01
N GLN A 149 32.01 7.29 10.79
CA GLN A 149 30.98 8.25 11.21
C GLN A 149 30.40 9.05 10.02
N ASP A 150 31.22 9.45 9.05
CA ASP A 150 30.75 10.15 7.84
C ASP A 150 29.89 9.20 6.97
N ILE A 151 30.28 7.91 6.90
CA ILE A 151 29.50 6.88 6.21
C ILE A 151 28.14 6.71 6.87
N LYS A 152 28.07 6.59 8.23
CA LYS A 152 26.82 6.52 8.99
C LYS A 152 25.92 7.73 8.73
N ASN A 153 26.48 8.93 8.79
CA ASN A 153 25.74 10.16 8.49
C ASN A 153 25.16 10.16 7.05
N THR A 154 25.92 9.63 6.10
CA THR A 154 25.49 9.50 4.70
C THR A 154 24.33 8.51 4.59
N ILE A 155 24.40 7.37 5.29
CA ILE A 155 23.33 6.37 5.34
C ILE A 155 22.08 7.00 5.95
N ALA A 156 22.18 7.59 7.15
CA ALA A 156 21.07 8.21 7.86
C ALA A 156 20.31 9.29 7.05
N ASN A 157 21.04 10.03 6.20
CA ASN A 157 20.41 11.02 5.33
C ASN A 157 19.65 10.42 4.13
N ASN A 158 20.10 9.27 3.63
CA ASN A 158 19.55 8.66 2.42
C ASN A 158 18.54 7.56 2.68
N ILE A 159 18.55 6.96 3.86
CA ILE A 159 17.72 5.81 4.20
C ILE A 159 16.24 6.17 4.40
N LYS A 160 15.94 7.41 4.83
CA LYS A 160 14.57 7.89 5.12
C LYS A 160 13.57 7.70 3.98
N GLN A 161 14.04 7.68 2.75
CA GLN A 161 13.16 7.42 1.60
C GLN A 161 12.79 5.92 1.52
N VAL A 162 13.71 5.05 1.90
CA VAL A 162 13.48 3.59 1.94
C VAL A 162 12.50 3.27 3.06
N GLU A 163 12.68 3.86 4.24
CA GLU A 163 11.78 3.74 5.40
C GLU A 163 10.35 4.11 5.02
N ARG A 164 10.14 5.30 4.44
CA ARG A 164 8.81 5.75 4.00
C ARG A 164 8.19 4.82 2.95
N GLY A 165 9.01 4.27 2.05
CA GLY A 165 8.54 3.31 1.05
C GLY A 165 8.14 1.98 1.66
N MET A 166 8.84 1.55 2.71
CA MET A 166 8.54 0.34 3.47
C MET A 166 7.25 0.54 4.27
N GLU A 167 7.14 1.58 5.07
CA GLU A 167 5.92 1.99 5.79
C GLU A 167 4.70 2.02 4.86
N SER A 168 4.80 2.76 3.76
CA SER A 168 3.70 2.87 2.78
C SER A 168 3.29 1.49 2.22
N GLY A 169 4.26 0.61 1.96
CA GLY A 169 4.01 -0.74 1.48
C GLY A 169 3.30 -1.61 2.51
N ILE A 170 3.72 -1.57 3.79
CA ILE A 170 3.15 -2.36 4.88
C ILE A 170 1.71 -1.93 5.17
N ILE A 171 1.48 -0.61 5.34
CA ILE A 171 0.14 -0.04 5.57
C ILE A 171 -0.82 -0.40 4.42
N THR A 172 -0.29 -0.59 3.21
CA THR A 172 -1.09 -1.02 2.06
C THR A 172 -1.30 -2.54 2.05
N ALA A 173 -0.29 -3.33 2.41
CA ALA A 173 -0.31 -4.79 2.34
C ALA A 173 -1.37 -5.41 3.27
N VAL A 174 -1.42 -4.97 4.53
CA VAL A 174 -2.31 -5.57 5.54
C VAL A 174 -3.78 -5.50 5.11
N PRO A 175 -4.36 -4.34 4.77
CA PRO A 175 -5.72 -4.29 4.25
C PRO A 175 -5.89 -5.00 2.90
N SER A 176 -4.83 -5.14 2.08
CA SER A 176 -4.93 -5.85 0.80
C SER A 176 -5.14 -7.34 0.97
N PHE A 177 -4.65 -7.94 2.06
CA PHE A 177 -4.91 -9.34 2.39
C PHE A 177 -6.41 -9.60 2.62
N ALA A 178 -7.09 -8.71 3.34
CA ALA A 178 -8.54 -8.77 3.53
C ALA A 178 -9.27 -8.59 2.19
N LYS A 179 -8.93 -7.54 1.41
CA LYS A 179 -9.55 -7.27 0.10
C LYS A 179 -9.38 -8.42 -0.89
N THR A 180 -8.24 -9.11 -0.84
CA THR A 180 -8.00 -10.30 -1.66
C THR A 180 -8.85 -11.48 -1.18
N THR A 181 -9.02 -11.64 0.13
CA THR A 181 -9.91 -12.65 0.72
C THR A 181 -11.36 -12.40 0.31
N ASP A 182 -11.85 -11.16 0.42
CA ASP A 182 -13.17 -10.75 -0.06
C ASP A 182 -13.37 -11.09 -1.53
N ARG A 183 -12.38 -10.74 -2.37
CA ARG A 183 -12.41 -11.01 -3.80
C ARG A 183 -12.60 -12.49 -4.09
N ILE A 184 -11.91 -13.37 -3.36
CA ILE A 184 -12.03 -14.82 -3.51
C ILE A 184 -13.41 -15.29 -3.06
N VAL A 185 -13.90 -14.82 -1.92
CA VAL A 185 -15.23 -15.19 -1.39
C VAL A 185 -16.34 -14.71 -2.33
N PHE A 186 -16.28 -13.47 -2.81
CA PHE A 186 -17.30 -12.94 -3.72
C PHE A 186 -17.27 -13.64 -5.09
N LEU A 187 -16.09 -14.06 -5.56
CA LEU A 187 -15.97 -14.90 -6.76
C LEU A 187 -16.64 -16.26 -6.57
N GLN A 188 -16.40 -16.94 -5.43
CA GLN A 188 -17.01 -18.23 -5.12
C GLN A 188 -18.55 -18.16 -5.05
N ASN A 189 -19.10 -17.00 -4.71
CA ASN A 189 -20.53 -16.76 -4.54
C ASN A 189 -21.16 -16.00 -5.72
N HIS A 190 -20.46 -15.81 -6.82
CA HIS A 190 -20.94 -15.10 -8.03
C HIS A 190 -21.58 -13.74 -7.71
N LYS A 191 -21.00 -12.98 -6.76
CA LYS A 191 -21.56 -11.70 -6.33
C LYS A 191 -21.31 -10.61 -7.36
N GLU A 192 -22.38 -9.84 -7.63
CA GLU A 192 -22.25 -8.50 -8.20
C GLU A 192 -21.67 -7.57 -7.14
N VAL A 193 -20.80 -6.66 -7.53
CA VAL A 193 -20.11 -5.77 -6.58
C VAL A 193 -20.20 -4.31 -6.98
N VAL A 194 -20.10 -3.45 -5.97
CA VAL A 194 -20.01 -1.99 -6.10
C VAL A 194 -18.65 -1.54 -5.61
N TYR A 195 -17.99 -0.69 -6.38
CA TYR A 195 -16.74 -0.06 -5.97
C TYR A 195 -17.02 1.09 -5.02
N CYS A 196 -16.45 1.03 -3.84
CA CYS A 196 -16.62 2.05 -2.81
C CYS A 196 -15.25 2.68 -2.48
N ALA A 197 -15.06 3.92 -2.91
CA ALA A 197 -13.94 4.73 -2.44
C ALA A 197 -14.27 5.33 -1.07
N THR A 198 -13.27 5.43 -0.21
CA THR A 198 -13.38 6.25 1.01
C THR A 198 -13.37 7.71 0.57
N LEU A 199 -14.52 8.40 0.70
CA LEU A 199 -14.65 9.80 0.31
C LEU A 199 -14.14 10.71 1.43
N ASP A 200 -12.86 11.08 1.36
CA ASP A 200 -12.19 12.02 2.26
C ASP A 200 -11.11 12.83 1.54
N GLY A 201 -10.42 13.72 2.25
CA GLY A 201 -9.39 14.60 1.71
C GLY A 201 -8.20 13.90 1.04
N SER A 202 -8.06 12.58 1.21
CA SER A 202 -7.00 11.76 0.60
C SER A 202 -7.52 10.93 -0.59
N THR A 203 -8.80 11.06 -0.97
CA THR A 203 -9.39 10.31 -2.08
C THR A 203 -8.86 10.83 -3.41
N CYS A 204 -8.06 10.01 -4.09
CA CYS A 204 -7.55 10.40 -5.40
C CYS A 204 -8.66 10.39 -6.47
N ILE A 205 -8.47 11.19 -7.52
CA ILE A 205 -9.47 11.34 -8.60
C ILE A 205 -9.78 10.00 -9.31
N VAL A 206 -8.81 9.09 -9.40
CA VAL A 206 -9.02 7.76 -10.00
C VAL A 206 -10.00 6.94 -9.15
N CYS A 207 -9.76 6.87 -7.85
CA CYS A 207 -10.64 6.14 -6.93
C CYS A 207 -12.02 6.80 -6.82
N GLY A 208 -12.05 8.14 -6.78
CA GLY A 208 -13.29 8.91 -6.76
C GLY A 208 -14.16 8.67 -8.00
N SER A 209 -13.56 8.67 -9.20
CA SER A 209 -14.31 8.44 -10.45
C SER A 209 -14.91 7.03 -10.57
N MET A 210 -14.37 6.07 -9.84
CA MET A 210 -14.92 4.70 -9.80
C MET A 210 -15.96 4.51 -8.69
N HIS A 211 -16.09 5.45 -7.76
CA HIS A 211 -17.04 5.34 -6.65
C HIS A 211 -18.47 5.15 -7.13
N GLY A 212 -19.14 4.12 -6.61
CA GLY A 212 -20.51 3.79 -6.98
C GLY A 212 -20.66 2.95 -8.25
N LEU A 213 -19.58 2.71 -9.03
CA LEU A 213 -19.65 1.84 -10.20
C LEU A 213 -20.01 0.41 -9.79
N ARG A 214 -20.95 -0.18 -10.54
CA ARG A 214 -21.44 -1.55 -10.35
C ARG A 214 -20.84 -2.48 -11.38
N TYR A 215 -20.41 -3.66 -10.94
CA TYR A 215 -19.83 -4.71 -11.77
C TYR A 215 -20.64 -5.98 -11.59
N LYS A 216 -21.05 -6.61 -12.70
CA LYS A 216 -21.83 -7.86 -12.71
C LYS A 216 -21.04 -9.04 -12.15
N SER A 217 -19.73 -8.96 -12.18
CA SER A 217 -18.82 -9.95 -11.60
C SER A 217 -17.64 -9.27 -10.97
N ILE A 218 -17.14 -9.87 -9.90
CA ILE A 218 -15.88 -9.45 -9.24
C ILE A 218 -14.68 -9.48 -10.21
N THR A 219 -14.74 -10.26 -11.28
CA THR A 219 -13.69 -10.35 -12.30
C THR A 219 -13.64 -9.13 -13.23
N GLU A 220 -14.75 -8.41 -13.35
CA GLU A 220 -14.85 -7.16 -14.12
C GLU A 220 -14.40 -5.96 -13.29
N ALA A 221 -14.49 -6.07 -11.95
CA ALA A 221 -14.09 -5.02 -11.05
C ALA A 221 -12.56 -4.88 -10.99
N PRO A 222 -12.04 -3.65 -10.79
CA PRO A 222 -10.62 -3.42 -10.63
C PRO A 222 -10.06 -4.22 -9.44
N SER A 223 -8.80 -4.63 -9.57
CA SER A 223 -8.08 -5.22 -8.44
C SER A 223 -7.78 -4.16 -7.40
N LEU A 224 -7.91 -4.52 -6.13
CA LEU A 224 -7.55 -3.68 -5.00
C LEU A 224 -6.31 -4.25 -4.31
N PRO A 225 -5.41 -3.37 -3.82
CA PRO A 225 -5.44 -1.90 -3.90
C PRO A 225 -5.13 -1.38 -5.32
N CYS A 226 -5.69 -0.23 -5.68
CA CYS A 226 -5.40 0.42 -6.98
C CYS A 226 -4.04 1.15 -6.99
N HIS A 227 -3.54 1.53 -5.83
CA HIS A 227 -2.28 2.24 -5.60
C HIS A 227 -1.87 2.13 -4.12
N GLU A 228 -0.66 2.52 -3.78
CA GLU A 228 -0.20 2.61 -2.38
C GLU A 228 -1.16 3.45 -1.52
N LYS A 229 -1.41 3.00 -0.29
CA LYS A 229 -2.37 3.60 0.65
C LYS A 229 -3.81 3.70 0.12
N CYS A 230 -4.20 2.80 -0.80
CA CYS A 230 -5.57 2.72 -1.33
C CYS A 230 -6.52 2.14 -0.29
N ARG A 231 -7.55 2.91 0.09
CA ARG A 231 -8.57 2.52 1.08
C ARG A 231 -9.91 2.09 0.48
N CYS A 232 -9.96 1.96 -0.86
CA CYS A 232 -11.18 1.51 -1.54
C CYS A 232 -11.49 0.06 -1.24
N ILE A 233 -12.78 -0.28 -1.26
CA ILE A 233 -13.30 -1.62 -1.05
C ILE A 233 -14.30 -2.01 -2.14
N LEU A 234 -14.54 -3.30 -2.31
CA LEU A 234 -15.62 -3.83 -3.13
C LEU A 234 -16.69 -4.39 -2.19
N LEU A 235 -17.94 -4.02 -2.41
CA LEU A 235 -19.07 -4.46 -1.60
C LEU A 235 -20.04 -5.24 -2.47
N PRO A 236 -20.70 -6.29 -1.94
CA PRO A 236 -21.82 -6.92 -2.64
C PRO A 236 -22.90 -5.88 -2.97
N SER A 237 -23.41 -5.91 -4.20
CA SER A 237 -24.44 -4.96 -4.66
C SER A 237 -25.71 -4.99 -3.81
N ASP A 238 -26.01 -6.16 -3.19
CA ASP A 238 -27.14 -6.37 -2.29
C ASP A 238 -27.06 -5.52 -1.01
N ASP A 239 -25.87 -5.07 -0.63
CA ASP A 239 -25.66 -4.24 0.56
C ASP A 239 -25.89 -2.75 0.30
N ILE A 240 -25.97 -2.35 -0.97
CA ILE A 240 -26.16 -0.96 -1.39
C ILE A 240 -27.64 -0.76 -1.76
N THR A 241 -28.47 -0.50 -0.76
CA THR A 241 -29.91 -0.31 -0.90
C THR A 241 -30.32 1.12 -1.27
N GLU A 242 -29.44 2.10 -1.03
CA GLU A 242 -29.64 3.50 -1.34
C GLU A 242 -28.50 3.98 -2.28
N PRO A 243 -28.74 4.97 -3.14
CA PRO A 243 -27.69 5.56 -3.95
C PRO A 243 -26.54 6.06 -3.05
N LEU A 244 -25.32 5.74 -3.42
CA LEU A 244 -24.15 6.33 -2.78
C LEU A 244 -23.97 7.77 -3.26
N PRO A 245 -23.48 8.70 -2.42
CA PRO A 245 -23.14 10.05 -2.88
C PRO A 245 -22.10 9.95 -3.99
N THR A 246 -22.26 10.72 -5.05
CA THR A 246 -21.28 10.75 -6.14
C THR A 246 -19.99 11.44 -5.67
N TYR A 247 -18.89 11.20 -6.38
CA TYR A 247 -17.63 11.89 -6.10
C TYR A 247 -17.75 13.41 -6.32
N GLU A 248 -18.58 13.83 -7.27
CA GLU A 248 -18.85 15.24 -7.51
C GLU A 248 -19.66 15.88 -6.38
N GLU A 249 -20.69 15.20 -5.86
CA GLU A 249 -21.43 15.64 -4.67
C GLU A 249 -20.51 15.77 -3.46
N TYR A 250 -19.62 14.80 -3.26
CA TYR A 250 -18.61 14.86 -2.21
C TYR A 250 -17.71 16.08 -2.38
N LEU A 251 -17.10 16.27 -3.55
CA LEU A 251 -16.24 17.43 -3.80
C LEU A 251 -16.99 18.75 -3.58
N ASN A 252 -18.25 18.85 -4.04
CA ASN A 252 -19.06 20.06 -3.85
C ASN A 252 -19.42 20.32 -2.37
N SER A 253 -19.32 19.33 -1.49
CA SER A 253 -19.51 19.49 -0.03
C SER A 253 -18.26 20.05 0.68
N LEU A 254 -17.10 20.08 0.02
CA LEU A 254 -15.85 20.57 0.55
C LEU A 254 -15.66 22.06 0.31
N THR A 255 -14.77 22.67 1.08
CA THR A 255 -14.30 24.04 0.83
C THR A 255 -13.52 24.11 -0.48
N GLU A 256 -13.48 25.28 -1.09
CA GLU A 256 -12.75 25.55 -2.33
C GLU A 256 -11.27 25.16 -2.22
N LYS A 257 -10.66 25.43 -1.07
CA LYS A 257 -9.27 25.03 -0.78
C LYS A 257 -9.09 23.52 -0.80
N GLU A 258 -9.97 22.77 -0.15
CA GLU A 258 -9.90 21.29 -0.13
C GLU A 258 -10.12 20.70 -1.52
N GLN A 259 -11.06 21.23 -2.30
CA GLN A 259 -11.25 20.84 -3.70
C GLN A 259 -9.99 21.07 -4.53
N TYR A 260 -9.33 22.21 -4.33
CA TYR A 260 -8.08 22.55 -4.99
C TYR A 260 -6.93 21.63 -4.58
N ASP A 261 -6.81 21.32 -3.29
CA ASP A 261 -5.76 20.42 -2.76
C ASP A 261 -5.92 18.98 -3.32
N ILE A 262 -7.16 18.50 -3.49
CA ILE A 262 -7.46 17.18 -4.05
C ILE A 262 -7.22 17.10 -5.55
N LEU A 263 -7.74 18.05 -6.33
CA LEU A 263 -7.70 18.01 -7.80
C LEU A 263 -6.38 18.56 -8.38
N GLY A 264 -5.73 19.44 -7.64
CA GLY A 264 -4.65 20.30 -8.11
C GLY A 264 -5.17 21.44 -9.01
N LYS A 265 -4.41 22.53 -9.08
CA LYS A 265 -4.80 23.79 -9.71
C LYS A 265 -5.51 23.62 -11.06
N ASN A 266 -4.83 22.98 -12.00
CA ASN A 266 -5.32 22.97 -13.39
C ASN A 266 -6.62 22.17 -13.54
N ARG A 267 -6.75 20.99 -12.87
CA ARG A 267 -8.00 20.20 -12.94
C ARG A 267 -9.15 20.87 -12.19
N TYR A 268 -8.84 21.55 -11.09
CA TYR A 268 -9.84 22.34 -10.38
C TYR A 268 -10.41 23.45 -11.29
N GLU A 269 -9.55 24.21 -11.98
CA GLU A 269 -9.96 25.25 -12.92
C GLU A 269 -10.76 24.67 -14.08
N MET A 270 -10.30 23.57 -14.71
CA MET A 270 -11.04 22.87 -15.78
C MET A 270 -12.42 22.40 -15.32
N TRP A 271 -12.54 21.86 -14.12
CA TRP A 271 -13.83 21.41 -13.59
C TRP A 271 -14.76 22.58 -13.24
N LYS A 272 -14.27 23.59 -12.51
CA LYS A 272 -15.10 24.69 -12.00
C LYS A 272 -15.41 25.77 -13.02
N ASN A 273 -14.44 26.14 -13.85
CA ASN A 273 -14.52 27.27 -14.76
C ASN A 273 -14.88 26.82 -16.18
N ASP A 274 -14.31 25.71 -16.63
CA ASP A 274 -14.50 25.23 -18.00
C ASP A 274 -15.61 24.16 -18.10
N GLY A 275 -16.16 23.71 -16.95
CA GLY A 275 -17.27 22.75 -16.90
C GLY A 275 -16.90 21.33 -17.31
N ILE A 276 -15.59 21.00 -17.32
CA ILE A 276 -15.12 19.66 -17.67
C ILE A 276 -15.54 18.67 -16.58
N LYS A 277 -16.23 17.60 -16.98
CA LYS A 277 -16.69 16.57 -16.04
C LYS A 277 -15.53 15.81 -15.44
N LEU A 278 -15.63 15.42 -14.15
CA LEU A 278 -14.57 14.70 -13.42
C LEU A 278 -14.16 13.37 -14.05
N GLU A 279 -15.10 12.67 -14.70
CA GLU A 279 -14.84 11.40 -15.40
C GLU A 279 -13.85 11.57 -16.56
N ARG A 280 -13.79 12.77 -17.19
CA ARG A 280 -12.85 13.05 -18.27
C ARG A 280 -11.40 13.18 -17.81
N PHE A 281 -11.15 13.28 -16.51
CA PHE A 281 -9.79 13.31 -15.96
C PHE A 281 -9.16 11.92 -15.79
N VAL A 282 -9.93 10.86 -16.05
CA VAL A 282 -9.52 9.47 -15.84
C VAL A 282 -9.89 8.63 -17.06
N ASN A 283 -8.98 7.75 -17.48
CA ASN A 283 -9.26 6.75 -18.50
C ASN A 283 -8.67 5.40 -18.09
N ASN A 284 -9.51 4.35 -18.10
CA ASN A 284 -9.14 2.98 -17.75
C ASN A 284 -8.37 2.89 -16.42
N GLY A 285 -8.85 3.57 -15.37
CA GLY A 285 -8.23 3.57 -14.04
C GLY A 285 -6.89 4.34 -13.96
N ARG A 286 -6.55 5.13 -14.97
CA ARG A 286 -5.36 5.97 -15.01
C ARG A 286 -5.75 7.45 -15.03
N LYS A 287 -5.15 8.25 -14.16
CA LYS A 287 -5.24 9.72 -14.22
C LYS A 287 -4.58 10.22 -15.50
N LEU A 288 -5.34 10.93 -16.33
CA LEU A 288 -4.84 11.51 -17.57
C LEU A 288 -3.89 12.69 -17.28
N LYS A 289 -2.91 12.90 -18.16
CA LYS A 289 -2.15 14.15 -18.19
C LYS A 289 -3.04 15.28 -18.69
N LEU A 290 -2.65 16.53 -18.46
CA LEU A 290 -3.49 17.68 -18.84
C LEU A 290 -3.68 17.81 -20.36
N ASP A 291 -2.67 17.43 -21.13
CA ASP A 291 -2.67 17.40 -22.59
C ASP A 291 -3.44 16.22 -23.22
N GLU A 292 -3.83 15.23 -22.38
CA GLU A 292 -4.64 14.09 -22.78
C GLU A 292 -6.14 14.29 -22.48
N ILE A 293 -6.51 15.38 -21.79
CA ILE A 293 -7.90 15.63 -21.39
C ILE A 293 -8.63 16.28 -22.57
N ASP A 294 -9.67 15.59 -23.04
CA ASP A 294 -10.57 16.12 -24.06
C ASP A 294 -11.43 17.22 -23.44
N THR A 295 -11.36 18.42 -24.01
CA THR A 295 -12.08 19.62 -23.56
C THR A 295 -13.30 19.95 -24.42
N GLU A 296 -13.60 19.14 -25.46
CA GLU A 296 -14.77 19.30 -26.33
C GLU A 296 -16.05 18.63 -25.81
#